data_72b520ad82006bab2a62868ca8779738
#
_entry.id   72b520ad82006bab2a62868ca8779738
#
_cell.length_a   1.000
_cell.length_b   1.000
_cell.length_c   1.000
_cell.angle_alpha   90.00
_cell.angle_beta   90.00
_cell.angle_gamma   90.00
#
_symmetry.space_group_name_H-M   'P 1'
#
loop_
_entity.id
_entity.type
_entity.pdbx_description
1 polymer ?
#
loop_
_entity_poly.entity_id
_entity_poly.type
_entity_poly.pdbx_seq_one_letter_code
_entity_poly.pdbx_strand_id
1 'polypeptide(L)'
;MLIAQRPTLTEESLNPQRSRFTIEPLEPGFGYTLGNSLRRTLLSSIPGAAVTSVRISGVPHEFTTLPGVEEDVTEILLNIKGIVLTSEYDEPVVMYLRKSGKGEATAGDITPPAGVTIANPDMHIATLAEDGELEIEFTVERGRGYVPAQMNKQDNAEIGRIPVDSIYSPVLKVSYRVEATRVEQRTDFDKLILDVETKPAISPRDAVASAGSTLVELFGLCRELNTQAEGVEVGPAPVAEEKAAEPVAAPAVEEKPEVKEEAKTEEKPAEAEGKAEPAAEAPKAEEKPAAPAAKAPAKKPAAKKTSRAARKAASAKKAPAKKK
;
A
#
# COMPACT_ATOMS: atom_id res chain seq x y z
N MET A 1 -4.93 -37.86 -0.39
CA MET A 1 -4.47 -37.99 1.01
C MET A 1 -5.51 -37.34 1.90
N LEU A 2 -6.15 -38.10 2.77
CA LEU A 2 -7.04 -37.52 3.75
C LEU A 2 -6.15 -36.95 4.87
N ILE A 3 -6.33 -35.67 5.21
CA ILE A 3 -5.67 -35.04 6.34
C ILE A 3 -6.08 -35.86 7.58
N ALA A 4 -5.14 -36.59 8.16
CA ALA A 4 -5.40 -37.55 9.27
C ALA A 4 -5.92 -36.83 10.52
N GLN A 5 -5.53 -35.55 10.71
CA GLN A 5 -6.04 -34.68 11.77
C GLN A 5 -6.29 -33.28 11.18
N ARG A 6 -7.44 -32.70 11.53
CA ARG A 6 -7.74 -31.31 11.12
C ARG A 6 -6.92 -30.35 11.98
N PRO A 7 -6.15 -29.45 11.34
CA PRO A 7 -5.42 -28.41 12.07
C PRO A 7 -6.40 -27.47 12.79
N THR A 8 -5.99 -27.02 13.95
CA THR A 8 -6.69 -25.99 14.73
C THR A 8 -5.94 -24.67 14.62
N LEU A 9 -6.68 -23.58 14.53
CA LEU A 9 -6.14 -22.22 14.53
C LEU A 9 -6.46 -21.59 15.88
N THR A 10 -5.41 -21.16 16.58
CA THR A 10 -5.52 -20.44 17.86
C THR A 10 -4.99 -19.03 17.65
N GLU A 11 -5.71 -18.03 18.14
CA GLU A 11 -5.32 -16.63 18.12
C GLU A 11 -4.95 -16.16 19.52
N GLU A 12 -3.78 -15.52 19.63
CA GLU A 12 -3.32 -14.80 20.82
C GLU A 12 -3.19 -13.31 20.44
N SER A 13 -4.12 -12.49 20.90
CA SER A 13 -4.06 -11.04 20.69
C SER A 13 -3.05 -10.42 21.64
N LEU A 14 -1.98 -9.84 21.08
CA LEU A 14 -0.95 -9.13 21.84
C LEU A 14 -1.32 -7.64 22.01
N ASN A 15 -1.86 -7.04 20.95
CA ASN A 15 -2.36 -5.66 20.90
C ASN A 15 -3.53 -5.61 19.91
N PRO A 16 -4.35 -4.53 19.90
CA PRO A 16 -5.42 -4.37 18.90
C PRO A 16 -4.94 -4.47 17.44
N GLN A 17 -3.67 -4.11 17.19
CA GLN A 17 -3.05 -4.09 15.86
C GLN A 17 -2.06 -5.23 15.64
N ARG A 18 -1.89 -6.13 16.64
CA ARG A 18 -0.93 -7.23 16.53
C ARG A 18 -1.47 -8.49 17.18
N SER A 19 -1.58 -9.55 16.40
CA SER A 19 -1.97 -10.87 16.87
C SER A 19 -0.99 -11.94 16.40
N ARG A 20 -0.89 -12.98 17.21
CA ARG A 20 -0.17 -14.20 16.89
C ARG A 20 -1.17 -15.30 16.61
N PHE A 21 -1.02 -15.93 15.45
CA PHE A 21 -1.83 -17.07 15.04
C PHE A 21 -0.98 -18.34 15.08
N THR A 22 -1.49 -19.36 15.75
CA THR A 22 -0.85 -20.67 15.84
C THR A 22 -1.72 -21.68 15.12
N ILE A 23 -1.16 -22.39 14.16
CA ILE A 23 -1.84 -23.44 13.39
C ILE A 23 -1.13 -24.74 13.63
N GLU A 24 -1.80 -25.68 14.27
CA GLU A 24 -1.29 -27.02 14.60
C GLU A 24 -2.41 -28.06 14.69
N PRO A 25 -2.14 -29.35 14.44
CA PRO A 25 -0.95 -29.89 13.82
C PRO A 25 -1.00 -29.81 12.30
N LEU A 26 0.15 -29.61 11.64
CA LEU A 26 0.30 -29.66 10.19
C LEU A 26 1.18 -30.83 9.80
N GLU A 27 0.94 -31.44 8.64
CA GLU A 27 1.84 -32.48 8.12
C GLU A 27 3.24 -31.91 7.83
N PRO A 28 4.30 -32.72 7.93
CA PRO A 28 5.67 -32.28 7.73
C PRO A 28 5.88 -31.52 6.44
N GLY A 29 6.48 -30.31 6.53
CA GLY A 29 6.75 -29.42 5.40
C GLY A 29 5.59 -28.46 5.03
N PHE A 30 4.35 -28.74 5.47
CA PHE A 30 3.20 -27.86 5.20
C PHE A 30 3.28 -26.54 5.97
N GLY A 31 3.96 -26.51 7.12
CA GLY A 31 4.17 -25.30 7.89
C GLY A 31 4.85 -24.20 7.07
N TYR A 32 5.91 -24.53 6.34
CA TYR A 32 6.61 -23.57 5.47
C TYR A 32 5.78 -23.17 4.26
N THR A 33 5.09 -24.13 3.62
CA THR A 33 4.25 -23.85 2.45
C THR A 33 3.11 -22.89 2.82
N LEU A 34 2.40 -23.17 3.89
CA LEU A 34 1.27 -22.36 4.35
C LEU A 34 1.75 -21.00 4.87
N GLY A 35 2.81 -20.99 5.67
CA GLY A 35 3.38 -19.78 6.23
C GLY A 35 3.87 -18.79 5.16
N ASN A 36 4.57 -19.29 4.14
CA ASN A 36 5.01 -18.45 3.02
C ASN A 36 3.85 -17.95 2.16
N SER A 37 2.88 -18.80 1.86
CA SER A 37 1.69 -18.43 1.07
C SER A 37 0.89 -17.34 1.79
N LEU A 38 0.58 -17.53 3.07
CA LEU A 38 -0.13 -16.54 3.89
C LEU A 38 0.66 -15.24 4.00
N ARG A 39 1.96 -15.31 4.27
CA ARG A 39 2.80 -14.11 4.35
C ARG A 39 2.78 -13.28 3.07
N ARG A 40 2.93 -13.94 1.93
CA ARG A 40 2.92 -13.25 0.62
C ARG A 40 1.56 -12.62 0.34
N THR A 41 0.48 -13.34 0.55
CA THR A 41 -0.89 -12.85 0.32
C THR A 41 -1.22 -11.70 1.25
N LEU A 42 -0.87 -11.79 2.55
CA LEU A 42 -1.07 -10.72 3.52
C LEU A 42 -0.37 -9.41 3.13
N LEU A 43 0.84 -9.48 2.58
CA LEU A 43 1.61 -8.29 2.22
C LEU A 43 1.21 -7.68 0.86
N SER A 44 0.67 -8.48 -0.07
CA SER A 44 0.44 -8.03 -1.45
C SER A 44 -1.03 -7.92 -1.85
N SER A 45 -1.93 -8.69 -1.23
CA SER A 45 -3.27 -8.89 -1.81
C SER A 45 -4.40 -8.26 -1.01
N ILE A 46 -4.14 -7.82 0.22
CA ILE A 46 -5.15 -7.18 1.05
C ILE A 46 -5.47 -5.80 0.48
N PRO A 47 -6.74 -5.51 0.15
CA PRO A 47 -7.14 -4.19 -0.31
C PRO A 47 -7.10 -3.17 0.83
N GLY A 48 -6.83 -1.93 0.49
CA GLY A 48 -6.89 -0.80 1.40
C GLY A 48 -7.21 0.48 0.65
N ALA A 49 -7.40 1.59 1.37
CA ALA A 49 -7.60 2.90 0.80
C ALA A 49 -6.37 3.79 1.07
N ALA A 50 -6.02 4.64 0.10
CA ALA A 50 -4.93 5.59 0.25
C ALA A 50 -5.19 6.85 -0.59
N VAL A 51 -4.50 7.93 -0.25
CA VAL A 51 -4.50 9.16 -1.03
C VAL A 51 -3.65 8.95 -2.28
N THR A 52 -4.21 9.24 -3.46
CA THR A 52 -3.53 9.13 -4.76
C THR A 52 -3.02 10.46 -5.27
N SER A 53 -3.77 11.53 -5.02
CA SER A 53 -3.38 12.89 -5.40
C SER A 53 -3.90 13.90 -4.40
N VAL A 54 -3.19 15.03 -4.34
CA VAL A 54 -3.49 16.15 -3.45
C VAL A 54 -3.49 17.44 -4.27
N ARG A 55 -4.42 18.32 -3.97
CA ARG A 55 -4.44 19.69 -4.48
C ARG A 55 -4.48 20.66 -3.31
N ILE A 56 -3.47 21.51 -3.23
CA ILE A 56 -3.35 22.52 -2.18
C ILE A 56 -3.65 23.89 -2.80
N SER A 57 -4.52 24.65 -2.18
CA SER A 57 -4.87 25.99 -2.68
C SER A 57 -3.63 26.89 -2.72
N GLY A 58 -3.39 27.57 -3.85
CA GLY A 58 -2.24 28.45 -4.02
C GLY A 58 -0.90 27.76 -4.34
N VAL A 59 -0.86 26.43 -4.47
CA VAL A 59 0.36 25.66 -4.74
C VAL A 59 0.31 25.05 -6.15
N PRO A 60 1.24 25.45 -7.05
CA PRO A 60 1.33 24.90 -8.40
C PRO A 60 2.13 23.59 -8.49
N HIS A 61 3.06 23.34 -7.58
CA HIS A 61 3.95 22.17 -7.58
C HIS A 61 4.48 21.85 -6.17
N GLU A 62 5.03 20.67 -6.00
CA GLU A 62 5.49 20.10 -4.72
C GLU A 62 6.65 20.82 -4.02
N PHE A 63 7.44 21.61 -4.76
CA PHE A 63 8.61 22.33 -4.23
C PHE A 63 8.28 23.80 -3.86
N THR A 64 7.10 24.04 -3.35
CA THR A 64 6.65 25.38 -2.97
C THR A 64 6.47 25.45 -1.45
N THR A 65 6.60 26.65 -0.90
CA THR A 65 6.24 26.93 0.49
C THR A 65 4.91 27.66 0.54
N LEU A 66 4.15 27.44 1.61
CA LEU A 66 2.88 28.11 1.87
C LEU A 66 3.07 29.25 2.87
N PRO A 67 2.58 30.46 2.57
CA PRO A 67 2.61 31.54 3.54
C PRO A 67 1.73 31.20 4.74
N GLY A 68 2.27 31.37 5.95
CA GLY A 68 1.54 31.08 7.17
C GLY A 68 1.47 29.61 7.57
N VAL A 69 2.24 28.73 6.93
CA VAL A 69 2.45 27.33 7.32
C VAL A 69 3.93 27.14 7.62
N GLU A 70 4.27 26.42 8.71
CA GLU A 70 5.65 26.21 9.11
C GLU A 70 6.37 25.19 8.22
N GLU A 71 5.65 24.14 7.79
CA GLU A 71 6.16 23.07 6.95
C GLU A 71 6.09 23.43 5.46
N ASP A 72 7.02 22.90 4.71
CA ASP A 72 6.95 22.97 3.26
C ASP A 72 5.97 21.93 2.67
N VAL A 73 5.59 22.12 1.41
CA VAL A 73 4.64 21.22 0.73
C VAL A 73 5.15 19.79 0.69
N THR A 74 6.46 19.58 0.58
CA THR A 74 7.07 18.24 0.56
C THR A 74 6.89 17.53 1.90
N GLU A 75 7.05 18.23 3.02
CA GLU A 75 6.81 17.70 4.37
C GLU A 75 5.33 17.39 4.58
N ILE A 76 4.44 18.30 4.15
CA ILE A 76 2.99 18.06 4.18
C ILE A 76 2.63 16.77 3.40
N LEU A 77 3.19 16.59 2.21
CA LEU A 77 2.96 15.37 1.41
C LEU A 77 3.49 14.09 2.10
N LEU A 78 4.62 14.18 2.82
CA LEU A 78 5.13 13.05 3.59
C LEU A 78 4.22 12.73 4.78
N ASN A 79 3.67 13.73 5.46
CA ASN A 79 2.72 13.54 6.55
C ASN A 79 1.42 12.92 6.04
N ILE A 80 0.92 13.36 4.89
CA ILE A 80 -0.29 12.81 4.26
C ILE A 80 -0.16 11.31 3.96
N LYS A 81 1.03 10.81 3.57
CA LYS A 81 1.27 9.37 3.37
C LYS A 81 1.06 8.54 4.65
N GLY A 82 1.14 9.16 5.81
CA GLY A 82 0.89 8.53 7.11
C GLY A 82 -0.59 8.38 7.45
N ILE A 83 -1.50 9.02 6.72
CA ILE A 83 -2.94 8.94 6.98
C ILE A 83 -3.44 7.55 6.64
N VAL A 84 -4.17 6.96 7.58
CA VAL A 84 -4.76 5.62 7.43
C VAL A 84 -6.26 5.77 7.20
N LEU A 85 -6.69 5.31 6.04
CA LEU A 85 -8.07 5.46 5.54
C LEU A 85 -8.73 4.11 5.34
N THR A 86 -10.06 4.09 5.47
CA THR A 86 -10.91 2.98 5.03
C THR A 86 -11.98 3.55 4.12
N SER A 87 -12.16 2.98 2.94
CA SER A 87 -13.19 3.37 1.98
C SER A 87 -14.05 2.16 1.61
N GLU A 88 -15.35 2.35 1.56
CA GLU A 88 -16.32 1.37 1.05
C GLU A 88 -16.48 1.47 -0.47
N TYR A 89 -16.05 2.59 -1.07
CA TYR A 89 -16.18 2.84 -2.50
C TYR A 89 -14.96 2.32 -3.26
N ASP A 90 -15.21 1.76 -4.43
CA ASP A 90 -14.17 1.38 -5.40
C ASP A 90 -13.80 2.53 -6.34
N GLU A 91 -14.67 3.56 -6.44
CA GLU A 91 -14.45 4.77 -7.23
C GLU A 91 -13.61 5.82 -6.47
N PRO A 92 -12.88 6.70 -7.20
CA PRO A 92 -12.16 7.82 -6.59
C PRO A 92 -13.10 8.75 -5.82
N VAL A 93 -12.77 9.06 -4.59
CA VAL A 93 -13.55 9.92 -3.70
C VAL A 93 -12.73 11.11 -3.25
N VAL A 94 -13.35 12.28 -3.18
CA VAL A 94 -12.69 13.52 -2.79
C VAL A 94 -13.03 13.88 -1.33
N MET A 95 -12.00 14.25 -0.57
CA MET A 95 -12.10 14.77 0.80
C MET A 95 -11.49 16.16 0.87
N TYR A 96 -11.91 16.95 1.84
CA TYR A 96 -11.42 18.31 2.03
C TYR A 96 -10.94 18.53 3.45
N LEU A 97 -9.80 19.24 3.57
CA LEU A 97 -9.34 19.84 4.81
C LEU A 97 -9.36 21.34 4.63
N ARG A 98 -9.99 22.05 5.57
CA ARG A 98 -10.02 23.50 5.61
C ARG A 98 -9.75 23.94 7.04
N LYS A 99 -8.64 24.64 7.22
CA LYS A 99 -8.25 25.17 8.52
C LYS A 99 -7.66 26.55 8.36
N SER A 100 -8.06 27.47 9.22
CA SER A 100 -7.56 28.84 9.28
C SER A 100 -7.23 29.23 10.71
N GLY A 101 -6.22 30.08 10.86
CA GLY A 101 -5.74 30.58 12.16
C GLY A 101 -4.71 29.63 12.79
N LYS A 102 -4.07 30.13 13.86
CA LYS A 102 -2.99 29.44 14.55
C LYS A 102 -3.42 28.09 15.12
N GLY A 103 -2.67 27.06 14.81
CA GLY A 103 -2.85 25.72 15.37
C GLY A 103 -2.30 24.62 14.49
N GLU A 104 -2.32 23.43 15.04
CA GLU A 104 -1.89 22.21 14.36
C GLU A 104 -3.06 21.64 13.53
N ALA A 105 -2.85 21.41 12.24
CA ALA A 105 -3.77 20.71 11.37
C ALA A 105 -3.54 19.21 11.47
N THR A 106 -4.57 18.47 11.84
CA THR A 106 -4.50 17.02 12.01
C THR A 106 -5.42 16.29 11.02
N ALA A 107 -5.25 14.99 10.89
CA ALA A 107 -6.12 14.17 10.05
C ALA A 107 -7.60 14.22 10.50
N GLY A 108 -7.86 14.54 11.78
CA GLY A 108 -9.21 14.73 12.31
C GLY A 108 -9.93 15.98 11.80
N ASP A 109 -9.21 16.96 11.27
CA ASP A 109 -9.77 18.17 10.66
C ASP A 109 -10.26 17.94 9.21
N ILE A 110 -9.94 16.79 8.64
CA ILE A 110 -10.41 16.40 7.29
C ILE A 110 -11.89 16.05 7.38
N THR A 111 -12.67 16.55 6.43
CA THR A 111 -14.08 16.20 6.27
C THR A 111 -14.23 15.05 5.28
N PRO A 112 -14.39 13.80 5.76
CA PRO A 112 -14.59 12.67 4.88
C PRO A 112 -16.05 12.63 4.40
N PRO A 113 -16.33 12.19 3.17
CA PRO A 113 -17.68 11.87 2.73
C PRO A 113 -18.20 10.58 3.42
N ALA A 114 -19.50 10.32 3.30
CA ALA A 114 -20.09 9.09 3.80
C ALA A 114 -19.35 7.86 3.22
N GLY A 115 -19.10 6.83 4.03
CA GLY A 115 -18.38 5.62 3.60
C GLY A 115 -16.85 5.70 3.58
N VAL A 116 -16.26 6.86 3.92
CA VAL A 116 -14.82 6.98 4.17
C VAL A 116 -14.58 7.29 5.63
N THR A 117 -13.69 6.55 6.27
CA THR A 117 -13.32 6.77 7.68
C THR A 117 -11.82 6.92 7.82
N ILE A 118 -11.41 7.80 8.75
CA ILE A 118 -10.01 8.03 9.10
C ILE A 118 -9.73 7.28 10.39
N ALA A 119 -8.78 6.34 10.33
CA ALA A 119 -8.46 5.47 11.45
C ALA A 119 -7.45 6.09 12.44
N ASN A 120 -6.72 7.14 12.02
CA ASN A 120 -5.72 7.84 12.85
C ASN A 120 -5.95 9.37 12.85
N PRO A 121 -7.00 9.88 13.51
CA PRO A 121 -7.35 11.31 13.49
C PRO A 121 -6.27 12.21 14.09
N ASP A 122 -5.43 11.69 15.00
CA ASP A 122 -4.37 12.45 15.68
C ASP A 122 -3.10 12.65 14.82
N MET A 123 -3.11 12.15 13.57
CA MET A 123 -1.95 12.28 12.68
C MET A 123 -1.74 13.75 12.31
N HIS A 124 -0.56 14.26 12.60
CA HIS A 124 -0.13 15.60 12.24
C HIS A 124 0.01 15.76 10.72
N ILE A 125 -0.49 16.87 10.19
CA ILE A 125 -0.39 17.23 8.77
C ILE A 125 0.48 18.47 8.59
N ALA A 126 0.13 19.58 9.27
CA ALA A 126 0.84 20.84 9.19
C ALA A 126 0.56 21.72 10.39
N THR A 127 1.44 22.70 10.65
CA THR A 127 1.31 23.73 11.70
C THR A 127 1.04 25.08 11.07
N LEU A 128 -0.06 25.72 11.46
CA LEU A 128 -0.45 27.03 10.95
C LEU A 128 -0.04 28.15 11.92
N ALA A 129 0.48 29.24 11.36
CA ALA A 129 0.71 30.50 12.06
C ALA A 129 -0.61 31.28 12.26
N GLU A 130 -0.55 32.45 12.91
CA GLU A 130 -1.74 33.24 13.24
C GLU A 130 -2.60 33.66 12.03
N ASP A 131 -1.95 33.95 10.91
CA ASP A 131 -2.60 34.34 9.65
C ASP A 131 -2.59 33.19 8.62
N GLY A 132 -2.29 31.95 9.04
CA GLY A 132 -2.21 30.79 8.16
C GLY A 132 -3.59 30.31 7.71
N GLU A 133 -3.73 30.00 6.44
CA GLU A 133 -4.89 29.34 5.86
C GLU A 133 -4.43 28.13 5.06
N LEU A 134 -5.03 26.97 5.33
CA LEU A 134 -4.69 25.72 4.65
C LEU A 134 -5.97 25.06 4.11
N GLU A 135 -6.06 24.98 2.80
CA GLU A 135 -7.12 24.29 2.09
C GLU A 135 -6.50 23.20 1.22
N ILE A 136 -6.85 21.96 1.52
CA ILE A 136 -6.33 20.78 0.81
C ILE A 136 -7.50 19.92 0.33
N GLU A 137 -7.45 19.55 -0.94
CA GLU A 137 -8.32 18.55 -1.56
C GLU A 137 -7.55 17.24 -1.72
N PHE A 138 -8.06 16.15 -1.19
CA PHE A 138 -7.48 14.82 -1.28
C PHE A 138 -8.32 13.95 -2.20
N THR A 139 -7.69 13.29 -3.14
CA THR A 139 -8.33 12.21 -3.89
C THR A 139 -7.92 10.89 -3.25
N VAL A 140 -8.90 10.10 -2.84
CA VAL A 140 -8.73 8.80 -2.20
C VAL A 140 -9.25 7.72 -3.13
N GLU A 141 -8.48 6.66 -3.27
CA GLU A 141 -8.86 5.50 -4.07
C GLU A 141 -8.62 4.22 -3.26
N ARG A 142 -9.32 3.17 -3.66
CA ARG A 142 -9.12 1.82 -3.13
C ARG A 142 -8.21 1.05 -4.06
N GLY A 143 -7.23 0.35 -3.49
CA GLY A 143 -6.26 -0.41 -4.26
C GLY A 143 -5.58 -1.50 -3.46
N ARG A 144 -4.51 -2.07 -4.01
CA ARG A 144 -3.71 -3.13 -3.37
C ARG A 144 -2.22 -2.83 -3.48
N GLY A 145 -1.50 -3.15 -2.41
CA GLY A 145 -0.05 -3.02 -2.38
C GLY A 145 0.45 -1.58 -2.34
N TYR A 146 1.35 -1.21 -3.24
CA TYR A 146 1.99 0.11 -3.34
C TYR A 146 1.99 0.58 -4.79
N VAL A 147 1.59 1.83 -5.00
CA VAL A 147 1.60 2.49 -6.29
C VAL A 147 2.42 3.79 -6.17
N PRO A 148 3.49 3.95 -6.97
CA PRO A 148 4.29 5.18 -6.95
C PRO A 148 3.52 6.35 -7.58
N ALA A 149 3.83 7.57 -7.16
CA ALA A 149 3.22 8.82 -7.62
C ALA A 149 3.23 8.98 -9.16
N GLN A 150 4.28 8.45 -9.82
CA GLN A 150 4.39 8.49 -11.28
C GLN A 150 3.26 7.73 -11.99
N MET A 151 2.77 6.63 -11.41
CA MET A 151 1.65 5.87 -11.95
C MET A 151 0.29 6.52 -11.61
N ASN A 152 0.23 7.28 -10.53
CA ASN A 152 -0.97 8.06 -10.15
C ASN A 152 -1.10 9.35 -10.97
N LYS A 153 -0.06 9.72 -11.74
CA LYS A 153 -0.10 10.90 -12.60
C LYS A 153 -1.01 10.63 -13.79
N GLN A 154 -2.10 11.37 -13.89
CA GLN A 154 -2.98 11.36 -15.05
C GLN A 154 -2.46 12.33 -16.10
N ASP A 155 -2.46 11.93 -17.38
CA ASP A 155 -1.96 12.76 -18.50
C ASP A 155 -2.75 14.08 -18.67
N ASN A 156 -4.01 14.10 -18.23
CA ASN A 156 -4.89 15.27 -18.26
C ASN A 156 -5.13 15.88 -16.87
N ALA A 157 -4.19 15.70 -15.93
CA ALA A 157 -4.35 16.26 -14.60
C ALA A 157 -4.46 17.79 -14.62
N GLU A 158 -5.34 18.33 -13.80
CA GLU A 158 -5.45 19.78 -13.58
C GLU A 158 -4.15 20.34 -13.03
N ILE A 159 -3.81 21.57 -13.42
CA ILE A 159 -2.65 22.28 -12.89
C ILE A 159 -2.81 22.45 -11.37
N GLY A 160 -1.75 22.11 -10.61
CA GLY A 160 -1.76 22.17 -9.15
C GLY A 160 -2.23 20.87 -8.46
N ARG A 161 -2.59 19.83 -9.22
CA ARG A 161 -2.83 18.49 -8.66
C ARG A 161 -1.50 17.73 -8.58
N ILE A 162 -1.09 17.42 -7.38
CA ILE A 162 0.19 16.78 -7.05
C ILE A 162 -0.07 15.29 -6.81
N PRO A 163 0.48 14.38 -7.60
CA PRO A 163 0.36 12.94 -7.37
C PRO A 163 1.19 12.53 -6.14
N VAL A 164 0.67 11.63 -5.34
CA VAL A 164 1.30 11.12 -4.12
C VAL A 164 1.48 9.61 -4.23
N ASP A 165 2.55 9.09 -3.61
CA ASP A 165 2.74 7.64 -3.48
C ASP A 165 1.65 7.05 -2.60
N SER A 166 0.95 6.04 -3.10
CA SER A 166 -0.17 5.42 -2.41
C SER A 166 0.23 4.09 -1.79
N ILE A 167 0.15 3.99 -0.47
CA ILE A 167 0.44 2.79 0.31
C ILE A 167 -0.89 2.16 0.73
N TYR A 168 -1.48 1.37 -0.15
CA TYR A 168 -2.76 0.71 0.08
C TYR A 168 -2.68 -0.41 1.11
N SER A 169 -1.51 -1.08 1.24
CA SER A 169 -1.37 -2.21 2.15
C SER A 169 -1.67 -1.82 3.60
N PRO A 170 -2.70 -2.44 4.23
CA PRO A 170 -3.01 -2.20 5.63
C PRO A 170 -2.12 -3.04 6.56
N VAL A 171 -1.34 -3.97 6.03
CA VAL A 171 -0.46 -4.85 6.79
C VAL A 171 0.93 -4.27 6.85
N LEU A 172 1.45 -4.04 8.07
CA LEU A 172 2.77 -3.46 8.30
C LEU A 172 3.85 -4.53 8.32
N LYS A 173 3.61 -5.62 9.05
CA LYS A 173 4.62 -6.65 9.26
C LYS A 173 3.98 -8.03 9.37
N VAL A 174 4.59 -8.99 8.68
CA VAL A 174 4.24 -10.40 8.80
C VAL A 174 5.51 -11.20 8.98
N SER A 175 5.58 -11.96 10.07
CA SER A 175 6.64 -12.93 10.30
C SER A 175 6.06 -14.29 10.65
N TYR A 176 6.69 -15.35 10.19
CA TYR A 176 6.28 -16.70 10.56
C TYR A 176 7.49 -17.53 10.94
N ARG A 177 7.25 -18.54 11.75
CA ARG A 177 8.18 -19.59 12.13
C ARG A 177 7.47 -20.92 12.21
N VAL A 178 8.21 -21.98 11.96
CA VAL A 178 7.71 -23.34 12.01
C VAL A 178 8.50 -24.06 13.10
N GLU A 179 7.77 -24.69 14.00
CA GLU A 179 8.31 -25.49 15.10
C GLU A 179 7.78 -26.92 14.96
N ALA A 180 8.56 -27.90 15.38
CA ALA A 180 8.08 -29.27 15.45
C ALA A 180 7.10 -29.43 16.61
N THR A 181 6.01 -30.14 16.39
CA THR A 181 5.02 -30.46 17.43
C THR A 181 4.78 -31.95 17.50
N ARG A 182 4.37 -32.42 18.67
CA ARG A 182 4.09 -33.85 18.93
C ARG A 182 2.58 -34.08 18.91
N VAL A 183 2.19 -35.09 18.14
CA VAL A 183 0.83 -35.60 18.13
C VAL A 183 0.87 -37.09 18.45
N GLU A 184 0.33 -37.48 19.61
CA GLU A 184 0.40 -38.84 20.13
C GLU A 184 1.83 -39.39 20.22
N GLN A 185 2.19 -40.35 19.35
CA GLN A 185 3.51 -40.96 19.32
C GLN A 185 4.42 -40.36 18.21
N ARG A 186 3.87 -39.55 17.31
CA ARG A 186 4.59 -38.90 16.22
C ARG A 186 5.06 -37.50 16.62
N THR A 187 6.32 -37.20 16.34
CA THR A 187 6.97 -35.91 16.68
C THR A 187 7.37 -35.11 15.47
N ASP A 188 6.92 -35.52 14.29
CA ASP A 188 7.29 -34.98 12.97
C ASP A 188 6.26 -34.01 12.41
N PHE A 189 5.25 -33.62 13.18
CA PHE A 189 4.26 -32.62 12.76
C PHE A 189 4.80 -31.20 12.92
N ASP A 190 4.36 -30.32 12.00
CA ASP A 190 4.69 -28.91 12.02
C ASP A 190 3.66 -28.11 12.82
N LYS A 191 4.16 -27.10 13.53
CA LYS A 191 3.39 -26.05 14.17
C LYS A 191 3.78 -24.73 13.53
N LEU A 192 2.85 -24.07 12.84
CA LEU A 192 3.06 -22.77 12.24
C LEU A 192 2.67 -21.67 13.23
N ILE A 193 3.57 -20.76 13.51
CA ILE A 193 3.35 -19.57 14.32
C ILE A 193 3.51 -18.36 13.39
N LEU A 194 2.44 -17.59 13.24
CA LEU A 194 2.34 -16.43 12.36
C LEU A 194 2.08 -15.17 13.20
N ASP A 195 3.03 -14.23 13.23
CA ASP A 195 2.86 -12.92 13.85
C ASP A 195 2.45 -11.90 12.78
N VAL A 196 1.32 -11.23 12.97
CA VAL A 196 0.77 -10.24 12.04
C VAL A 196 0.58 -8.91 12.77
N GLU A 197 1.08 -7.83 12.16
CA GLU A 197 0.94 -6.46 12.62
C GLU A 197 0.30 -5.63 11.52
N THR A 198 -0.81 -4.94 11.86
CA THR A 198 -1.63 -4.19 10.92
C THR A 198 -1.73 -2.73 11.31
N LYS A 199 -2.09 -1.87 10.34
CA LYS A 199 -2.56 -0.51 10.59
C LYS A 199 -3.94 -0.56 11.27
N PRO A 200 -4.39 0.52 11.93
CA PRO A 200 -5.70 0.56 12.60
C PRO A 200 -6.92 0.42 11.66
N ALA A 201 -6.72 0.44 10.34
CA ALA A 201 -7.79 0.27 9.35
C ALA A 201 -8.38 -1.14 9.30
N ILE A 202 -7.63 -2.18 9.72
CA ILE A 202 -8.09 -3.57 9.69
C ILE A 202 -7.54 -4.32 10.90
N SER A 203 -8.36 -5.23 11.46
CA SER A 203 -7.86 -6.12 12.51
C SER A 203 -6.94 -7.20 11.93
N PRO A 204 -5.94 -7.69 12.68
CA PRO A 204 -5.08 -8.81 12.24
C PRO A 204 -5.89 -10.06 11.88
N ARG A 205 -6.98 -10.30 12.59
CA ARG A 205 -7.89 -11.43 12.34
C ARG A 205 -8.57 -11.33 10.98
N ASP A 206 -9.13 -10.15 10.66
CA ASP A 206 -9.81 -9.92 9.39
C ASP A 206 -8.83 -9.93 8.22
N ALA A 207 -7.60 -9.43 8.43
CA ALA A 207 -6.54 -9.51 7.44
C ALA A 207 -6.19 -10.96 7.09
N VAL A 208 -6.02 -11.83 8.12
CA VAL A 208 -5.73 -13.25 7.90
C VAL A 208 -6.92 -13.96 7.24
N ALA A 209 -8.15 -13.65 7.64
CA ALA A 209 -9.36 -14.20 7.02
C ALA A 209 -9.46 -13.81 5.53
N SER A 210 -9.23 -12.55 5.18
CA SER A 210 -9.22 -12.05 3.80
C SER A 210 -8.11 -12.71 2.97
N ALA A 211 -6.91 -12.88 3.52
CA ALA A 211 -5.82 -13.59 2.86
C ALA A 211 -6.17 -15.05 2.61
N GLY A 212 -6.82 -15.70 3.58
CA GLY A 212 -7.31 -17.08 3.45
C GLY A 212 -8.34 -17.22 2.32
N SER A 213 -9.31 -16.32 2.25
CA SER A 213 -10.34 -16.31 1.19
C SER A 213 -9.70 -16.16 -0.19
N THR A 214 -8.77 -15.22 -0.36
CA THR A 214 -8.04 -15.03 -1.63
C THR A 214 -7.27 -16.29 -2.03
N LEU A 215 -6.62 -16.98 -1.08
CA LEU A 215 -5.93 -18.23 -1.37
C LEU A 215 -6.89 -19.36 -1.75
N VAL A 216 -8.06 -19.45 -1.10
CA VAL A 216 -9.08 -20.45 -1.43
C VAL A 216 -9.62 -20.22 -2.84
N GLU A 217 -9.87 -18.99 -3.25
CA GLU A 217 -10.30 -18.64 -4.62
C GLU A 217 -9.24 -19.05 -5.64
N LEU A 218 -7.98 -18.67 -5.41
CA LEU A 218 -6.87 -18.99 -6.34
C LEU A 218 -6.63 -20.51 -6.46
N PHE A 219 -6.65 -21.22 -5.33
CA PHE A 219 -6.50 -22.68 -5.36
C PHE A 219 -7.75 -23.40 -5.85
N GLY A 220 -8.92 -22.76 -5.72
CA GLY A 220 -10.18 -23.24 -6.29
C GLY A 220 -10.09 -23.44 -7.79
N LEU A 221 -9.47 -22.49 -8.51
CA LEU A 221 -9.22 -22.60 -9.95
C LEU A 221 -8.40 -23.86 -10.30
N CYS A 222 -7.38 -24.18 -9.51
CA CYS A 222 -6.59 -25.40 -9.73
C CYS A 222 -7.40 -26.69 -9.50
N ARG A 223 -8.36 -26.66 -8.56
CA ARG A 223 -9.24 -27.81 -8.29
C ARG A 223 -10.20 -28.05 -9.47
N GLU A 224 -10.64 -27.00 -10.14
CA GLU A 224 -11.56 -27.09 -11.28
C GLU A 224 -10.93 -27.70 -12.53
N LEU A 225 -9.60 -27.64 -12.67
CA LEU A 225 -8.87 -28.28 -13.76
C LEU A 225 -9.13 -29.81 -13.82
N ASN A 226 -9.38 -30.44 -12.69
CA ASN A 226 -9.69 -31.88 -12.65
C ASN A 226 -11.13 -32.21 -13.10
N THR A 227 -12.02 -31.21 -13.13
CA THR A 227 -13.41 -31.37 -13.56
C THR A 227 -13.58 -31.10 -15.06
N GLN A 228 -12.60 -30.46 -15.69
CA GLN A 228 -12.60 -30.10 -17.12
C GLN A 228 -11.79 -31.07 -17.99
N ALA A 229 -11.49 -32.26 -17.50
CA ALA A 229 -10.76 -33.27 -18.26
C ALA A 229 -11.62 -33.90 -19.39
N GLU A 230 -12.20 -33.09 -20.26
CA GLU A 230 -12.61 -33.42 -21.63
C GLU A 230 -13.12 -32.12 -22.30
N GLY A 231 -12.20 -31.43 -22.98
CA GLY A 231 -12.49 -30.60 -24.15
C GLY A 231 -13.39 -29.35 -23.93
N VAL A 232 -12.95 -28.35 -23.18
CA VAL A 232 -13.50 -26.99 -23.29
C VAL A 232 -12.36 -25.96 -23.32
N GLU A 233 -12.25 -25.29 -24.45
CA GLU A 233 -11.45 -24.09 -24.61
C GLU A 233 -11.88 -23.05 -23.55
N VAL A 234 -10.92 -22.52 -22.82
CA VAL A 234 -11.15 -21.45 -21.83
C VAL A 234 -11.52 -20.17 -22.58
N GLY A 235 -12.80 -19.95 -22.79
CA GLY A 235 -13.33 -18.66 -23.21
C GLY A 235 -13.32 -17.65 -22.06
N PRO A 236 -13.27 -16.33 -22.34
CA PRO A 236 -13.27 -15.30 -21.31
C PRO A 236 -14.53 -15.40 -20.43
N ALA A 237 -14.33 -15.16 -19.13
CA ALA A 237 -15.36 -15.23 -18.10
C ALA A 237 -16.66 -14.50 -18.51
N PRO A 238 -17.85 -15.06 -18.23
CA PRO A 238 -19.10 -14.37 -18.51
C PRO A 238 -19.22 -13.14 -17.63
N VAL A 239 -19.30 -12.00 -18.28
CA VAL A 239 -19.73 -10.74 -17.66
C VAL A 239 -21.17 -10.97 -17.19
N ALA A 240 -21.44 -10.69 -15.93
CA ALA A 240 -22.78 -10.80 -15.32
C ALA A 240 -23.78 -10.04 -16.17
N GLU A 241 -24.72 -10.76 -16.81
CA GLU A 241 -25.87 -10.16 -17.49
C GLU A 241 -26.81 -9.54 -16.47
N GLU A 242 -26.83 -8.24 -16.49
CA GLU A 242 -27.88 -7.43 -15.90
C GLU A 242 -29.21 -7.72 -16.61
N LYS A 243 -30.18 -8.23 -15.89
CA LYS A 243 -31.53 -8.52 -16.37
C LYS A 243 -32.16 -7.25 -16.89
N ALA A 244 -32.20 -7.10 -18.20
CA ALA A 244 -32.99 -6.10 -18.88
C ALA A 244 -34.49 -6.48 -18.84
N ALA A 245 -35.30 -5.52 -18.39
CA ALA A 245 -36.73 -5.58 -18.46
C ALA A 245 -37.26 -5.49 -19.92
N GLU A 246 -38.30 -6.25 -20.19
CA GLU A 246 -38.97 -6.41 -21.48
C GLU A 246 -39.44 -5.09 -22.15
N PRO A 247 -39.42 -5.03 -23.48
CA PRO A 247 -39.93 -3.87 -24.21
C PRO A 247 -41.41 -4.02 -24.63
N VAL A 248 -42.13 -2.94 -24.50
CA VAL A 248 -43.47 -2.78 -25.05
C VAL A 248 -43.43 -2.31 -26.51
N ALA A 249 -44.31 -2.93 -27.31
CA ALA A 249 -44.46 -2.98 -28.75
C ALA A 249 -44.53 -1.67 -29.54
N ALA A 250 -44.22 -1.83 -30.80
CA ALA A 250 -44.19 -1.05 -32.03
C ALA A 250 -45.49 -0.20 -32.35
N PRO A 251 -45.57 0.63 -33.41
CA PRO A 251 -45.49 0.13 -34.78
C PRO A 251 -44.77 1.00 -35.85
N ALA A 252 -44.53 0.33 -36.95
CA ALA A 252 -43.96 0.69 -38.22
C ALA A 252 -44.52 1.94 -38.93
N VAL A 253 -43.68 2.57 -39.73
CA VAL A 253 -44.01 2.99 -41.11
C VAL A 253 -42.75 3.10 -41.97
N GLU A 254 -42.84 2.50 -43.15
CA GLU A 254 -42.00 2.46 -44.32
C GLU A 254 -41.51 3.82 -44.83
N GLU A 255 -40.39 3.92 -45.43
CA GLU A 255 -40.18 4.10 -46.89
C GLU A 255 -38.68 4.35 -47.20
N LYS A 256 -38.18 3.56 -48.09
CA LYS A 256 -37.04 3.80 -49.01
C LYS A 256 -37.59 4.58 -50.21
N PRO A 257 -36.84 5.23 -51.13
CA PRO A 257 -35.62 4.72 -51.76
C PRO A 257 -34.57 5.76 -52.20
N GLU A 258 -33.39 5.21 -52.54
CA GLU A 258 -32.48 5.43 -53.70
C GLU A 258 -32.20 6.85 -54.21
N VAL A 259 -30.95 7.17 -54.48
CA VAL A 259 -30.28 7.14 -55.78
C VAL A 259 -28.92 7.86 -55.73
N LYS A 260 -27.85 7.15 -56.09
CA LYS A 260 -26.72 7.45 -57.01
C LYS A 260 -26.00 8.81 -56.92
N GLU A 261 -24.75 8.80 -56.98
CA GLU A 261 -23.67 8.43 -57.91
C GLU A 261 -22.72 9.62 -58.16
N GLU A 262 -21.45 9.25 -58.26
CA GLU A 262 -20.33 9.79 -59.06
C GLU A 262 -19.72 11.15 -58.65
N ALA A 263 -18.47 11.42 -58.70
CA ALA A 263 -17.30 10.78 -59.29
C ALA A 263 -16.06 11.59 -58.93
N LYS A 264 -14.91 10.87 -58.86
CA LYS A 264 -13.61 11.22 -59.45
C LYS A 264 -13.08 12.66 -59.46
N THR A 265 -11.87 12.86 -59.01
CA THR A 265 -10.63 12.92 -59.82
C THR A 265 -9.47 13.28 -58.88
N GLU A 266 -8.45 12.49 -58.76
CA GLU A 266 -7.07 12.59 -59.22
C GLU A 266 -6.47 14.00 -59.25
N GLU A 267 -5.39 14.18 -58.50
CA GLU A 267 -4.05 14.39 -59.10
C GLU A 267 -2.97 14.57 -58.00
N LYS A 268 -1.97 13.72 -58.09
CA LYS A 268 -0.58 13.90 -57.69
C LYS A 268 0.13 14.38 -58.99
N PRO A 269 1.33 14.98 -59.09
CA PRO A 269 2.51 14.83 -58.26
C PRO A 269 3.49 16.06 -58.25
N ALA A 270 4.70 15.79 -57.87
CA ALA A 270 6.03 16.38 -58.10
C ALA A 270 6.65 17.09 -56.91
N GLU A 271 7.65 16.54 -56.27
CA GLU A 271 9.10 16.43 -56.60
C GLU A 271 9.86 17.78 -56.59
N ALA A 272 10.82 17.85 -55.72
CA ALA A 272 12.23 18.25 -55.90
C ALA A 272 12.93 18.38 -54.54
N GLU A 273 13.80 17.50 -54.16
CA GLU A 273 15.24 17.43 -54.33
C GLU A 273 16.03 18.65 -53.74
N GLY A 274 17.01 18.30 -52.94
CA GLY A 274 18.15 19.12 -52.54
C GLY A 274 18.69 18.68 -51.17
N LYS A 275 19.38 17.60 -51.04
CA LYS A 275 20.84 17.35 -51.08
C LYS A 275 21.67 18.43 -50.40
N ALA A 276 22.25 18.10 -49.25
CA ALA A 276 23.70 18.10 -49.04
C ALA A 276 24.04 17.81 -47.54
N GLU A 277 24.56 16.65 -47.26
CA GLU A 277 25.66 16.44 -46.31
C GLU A 277 26.97 17.00 -46.96
N PRO A 278 28.07 17.30 -46.24
CA PRO A 278 28.78 16.29 -45.49
C PRO A 278 29.63 16.79 -44.28
N ALA A 279 29.97 15.77 -43.49
CA ALA A 279 31.32 15.47 -42.96
C ALA A 279 31.90 16.23 -41.78
N ALA A 280 32.07 15.47 -40.69
CA ALA A 280 33.32 15.07 -40.08
C ALA A 280 34.07 16.13 -39.28
N GLU A 281 34.26 15.87 -37.99
CA GLU A 281 35.58 15.57 -37.42
C GLU A 281 35.45 15.33 -35.91
N ALA A 282 35.82 14.12 -35.53
CA ALA A 282 36.38 13.86 -34.19
C ALA A 282 37.90 14.15 -34.27
N PRO A 283 38.53 14.57 -33.21
CA PRO A 283 39.52 13.66 -32.63
C PRO A 283 39.57 13.62 -31.10
N LYS A 284 39.74 12.40 -30.61
CA LYS A 284 40.86 11.86 -29.81
C LYS A 284 41.32 12.70 -28.62
N ALA A 285 41.13 12.15 -27.46
CA ALA A 285 42.00 11.21 -26.71
C ALA A 285 42.88 11.91 -25.64
N GLU A 286 43.04 11.16 -24.56
CA GLU A 286 44.08 11.23 -23.53
C GLU A 286 43.79 12.27 -22.41
N GLU A 287 43.79 11.94 -21.12
CA GLU A 287 44.73 11.12 -20.39
C GLU A 287 44.18 10.80 -18.99
N LYS A 288 44.31 9.55 -18.59
CA LYS A 288 44.34 9.14 -17.20
C LYS A 288 45.78 9.36 -16.70
N PRO A 289 46.01 9.79 -15.47
CA PRO A 289 46.69 8.87 -14.59
C PRO A 289 46.21 8.83 -13.14
N ALA A 290 46.13 7.61 -12.66
CA ALA A 290 46.84 7.04 -11.53
C ALA A 290 46.58 7.55 -10.10
N ALA A 291 46.05 6.63 -9.35
CA ALA A 291 46.12 6.58 -7.89
C ALA A 291 47.63 6.50 -7.40
N PRO A 292 47.88 6.89 -6.16
CA PRO A 292 48.55 5.95 -5.26
C PRO A 292 47.89 5.83 -3.89
N ALA A 293 47.61 4.59 -3.52
CA ALA A 293 48.31 3.77 -2.53
C ALA A 293 48.31 4.28 -1.08
N ALA A 294 47.57 3.54 -0.28
CA ALA A 294 47.92 2.97 1.02
C ALA A 294 48.73 3.79 2.04
N LYS A 295 48.13 3.93 3.24
CA LYS A 295 48.81 3.67 4.54
C LYS A 295 47.81 3.50 5.67
N ALA A 296 47.69 2.29 6.18
CA ALA A 296 47.41 1.99 7.58
C ALA A 296 48.78 1.84 8.28
N PRO A 297 48.91 1.62 9.59
CA PRO A 297 48.01 1.73 10.74
C PRO A 297 48.72 2.44 11.95
N ALA A 298 47.97 2.79 12.99
CA ALA A 298 48.55 2.82 14.36
C ALA A 298 47.44 2.95 15.44
N LYS A 299 47.33 1.89 16.22
CA LYS A 299 47.66 1.69 17.65
C LYS A 299 46.65 2.31 18.63
N LYS A 300 45.96 1.38 19.34
CA LYS A 300 45.51 1.50 20.72
C LYS A 300 46.64 1.86 21.69
N PRO A 301 46.31 2.49 22.85
CA PRO A 301 46.57 1.82 24.13
C PRO A 301 45.33 1.89 25.04
N ALA A 302 44.89 0.80 25.58
CA ALA A 302 45.22 0.16 26.86
C ALA A 302 44.88 0.97 28.13
N ALA A 303 43.84 0.50 28.78
CA ALA A 303 43.61 0.28 30.20
C ALA A 303 44.18 1.27 31.27
N LYS A 304 43.29 1.72 32.14
CA LYS A 304 43.57 1.80 33.58
C LYS A 304 42.32 1.53 34.42
N LYS A 305 42.44 0.47 35.20
CA LYS A 305 41.61 0.11 36.36
C LYS A 305 42.00 1.04 37.54
N THR A 306 41.01 1.48 38.33
CA THR A 306 41.08 1.69 39.79
C THR A 306 39.64 1.75 40.27
N SER A 307 39.10 0.79 40.94
CA SER A 307 39.20 0.37 42.36
C SER A 307 38.42 1.31 43.32
N ARG A 308 37.30 0.79 43.88
CA ARG A 308 36.98 0.60 45.30
C ARG A 308 36.61 1.81 46.16
N ALA A 309 35.38 1.81 46.71
CA ALA A 309 35.00 1.81 48.13
C ALA A 309 33.55 2.32 48.24
N ALA A 310 32.55 1.56 48.65
CA ALA A 310 32.17 1.15 49.98
C ALA A 310 31.85 2.31 50.94
N ARG A 311 30.55 2.46 51.26
CA ARG A 311 29.96 2.82 52.60
C ARG A 311 28.43 2.78 52.40
N LYS A 312 27.68 1.84 52.87
CA LYS A 312 27.29 1.32 54.21
C LYS A 312 26.62 2.36 55.12
N ALA A 313 25.41 2.01 55.48
CA ALA A 313 24.65 2.27 56.72
C ALA A 313 23.89 3.61 56.75
N ALA A 314 22.69 3.77 57.29
CA ALA A 314 21.89 3.04 58.24
C ALA A 314 20.46 3.61 58.20
N SER A 315 19.41 2.74 58.26
CA SER A 315 18.53 2.58 59.43
C SER A 315 17.83 3.87 59.92
N ALA A 316 16.52 3.95 60.01
CA ALA A 316 15.65 3.33 60.94
C ALA A 316 14.20 3.85 60.82
N LYS A 317 13.22 2.94 60.87
CA LYS A 317 12.07 2.89 61.77
C LYS A 317 11.24 4.16 62.00
N LYS A 318 9.98 4.14 61.59
CA LYS A 318 8.84 4.18 62.52
C LYS A 318 7.48 4.14 61.79
N ALA A 319 6.73 3.12 62.01
CA ALA A 319 5.29 3.13 62.12
C ALA A 319 4.96 3.10 63.62
N PRO A 320 3.71 3.15 64.11
CA PRO A 320 2.37 3.42 63.57
C PRO A 320 1.53 4.35 64.46
N ALA A 321 0.26 4.65 64.07
CA ALA A 321 -0.95 4.68 64.94
C ALA A 321 -2.08 5.48 64.24
N LYS A 322 -3.18 4.89 63.88
CA LYS A 322 -4.47 4.59 64.56
C LYS A 322 -5.16 5.80 65.17
N LYS A 323 -6.45 5.92 64.80
CA LYS A 323 -7.63 6.60 65.39
C LYS A 323 -7.88 7.99 64.84
N LYS A 324 -9.06 8.25 64.31
CA LYS A 324 -10.45 7.93 64.65
C LYS A 324 -11.24 7.82 63.35
#